data_6e9497e84db7cd03f2684aafc7591ede
#
_entry.id   6e9497e84db7cd03f2684aafc7591ede
#
_cell.length_a   1.000
_cell.length_b   1.000
_cell.length_c   1.000
_cell.angle_alpha   90.00
_cell.angle_beta   90.00
_cell.angle_gamma   90.00
#
_symmetry.space_group_name_H-M   'P 1'
#
loop_
_entity.id
_entity.type
_entity.pdbx_description
1 polymer ?
#
loop_
_entity_poly.entity_id
_entity_poly.type
_entity_poly.pdbx_seq_one_letter_code
_entity_poly.pdbx_strand_id
1 'polypeptide(L)'
;MYLIREPFSKLITFVLNIFTLYNYNKLINKSQSNFPYHTLVVFEIKLPNGMKKMLLLDKNNCVNIRENFFINKFQEIKELKIKNKNLTINSILNSTQQRLGNKKYFNWNLYKNNCQEFTKEILTTIEKYNNKNKKFIFCNKLLKIIIPTEFTLHIINCLCVIQNIVEKYIYDINIFI
;
A
#
# COMPACT_ATOMS: atom_id res chain seq x y z
N MET A 1 -12.78 5.35 -8.13
CA MET A 1 -11.61 5.05 -7.28
C MET A 1 -11.65 3.59 -6.87
N TYR A 2 -10.50 2.97 -6.77
CA TYR A 2 -10.40 1.56 -6.39
C TYR A 2 -9.46 1.43 -5.19
N LEU A 3 -9.85 0.59 -4.22
CA LEU A 3 -8.94 0.06 -3.21
C LEU A 3 -8.44 -1.28 -3.72
N ILE A 4 -7.15 -1.48 -3.64
CA ILE A 4 -6.51 -2.72 -4.05
C ILE A 4 -5.72 -3.26 -2.88
N ARG A 5 -5.76 -4.55 -2.65
CA ARG A 5 -4.83 -5.26 -1.80
C ARG A 5 -4.16 -6.38 -2.58
N GLU A 6 -2.87 -6.47 -2.41
CA GLU A 6 -2.02 -7.44 -3.08
C GLU A 6 -1.14 -8.18 -2.09
N PRO A 7 -0.80 -9.44 -2.35
CA PRO A 7 0.18 -10.16 -1.55
C PRO A 7 1.50 -9.40 -1.48
N PHE A 8 2.24 -9.57 -0.40
CA PHE A 8 3.61 -9.07 -0.35
C PHE A 8 4.46 -9.68 -1.48
N SER A 9 5.44 -8.91 -1.94
CA SER A 9 6.39 -9.38 -2.96
C SER A 9 7.03 -10.71 -2.54
N LYS A 10 7.48 -11.48 -3.54
CA LYS A 10 8.18 -12.76 -3.30
C LYS A 10 9.40 -12.58 -2.39
N LEU A 11 10.11 -11.45 -2.51
CA LEU A 11 11.28 -11.14 -1.68
C LEU A 11 10.87 -10.96 -0.20
N ILE A 12 9.86 -10.14 0.08
CA ILE A 12 9.37 -9.92 1.45
C ILE A 12 8.82 -11.23 2.02
N THR A 13 8.08 -11.99 1.24
CA THR A 13 7.55 -13.30 1.64
C THR A 13 8.66 -14.29 1.98
N PHE A 14 9.71 -14.35 1.16
CA PHE A 14 10.90 -15.20 1.40
C PHE A 14 11.58 -14.83 2.72
N VAL A 15 11.81 -13.56 2.95
CA VAL A 15 12.43 -13.06 4.19
C VAL A 15 11.56 -13.35 5.42
N LEU A 16 10.26 -13.11 5.32
CA LEU A 16 9.31 -13.46 6.39
C LEU A 16 9.36 -14.95 6.71
N ASN A 17 9.48 -15.83 5.71
CA ASN A 17 9.62 -17.28 5.91
C ASN A 17 10.91 -17.64 6.66
N ILE A 18 12.05 -17.05 6.29
CA ILE A 18 13.31 -17.30 6.98
C ILE A 18 13.21 -16.91 8.46
N PHE A 19 12.78 -15.67 8.74
CA PHE A 19 12.73 -15.15 10.11
C PHE A 19 11.65 -15.78 10.98
N THR A 20 10.64 -16.40 10.40
CA THR A 20 9.60 -17.12 11.13
C THR A 20 9.80 -18.64 11.12
N LEU A 21 10.96 -19.12 10.68
CA LEU A 21 11.24 -20.56 10.51
C LEU A 21 10.11 -21.26 9.72
N TYR A 22 9.72 -20.64 8.58
CA TYR A 22 8.63 -21.10 7.70
C TYR A 22 7.22 -21.10 8.32
N ASN A 23 7.05 -20.60 9.53
CA ASN A 23 5.73 -20.46 10.13
C ASN A 23 4.84 -19.44 9.39
N TYR A 24 5.45 -18.48 8.69
CA TYR A 24 4.71 -17.53 7.85
C TYR A 24 3.86 -18.26 6.81
N ASN A 25 4.43 -19.16 6.02
CA ASN A 25 3.68 -19.95 5.03
C ASN A 25 2.63 -20.84 5.66
N LYS A 26 2.91 -21.47 6.83
CA LYS A 26 1.93 -22.29 7.54
C LYS A 26 0.73 -21.48 7.99
N LEU A 27 0.95 -20.27 8.50
CA LEU A 27 -0.12 -19.35 8.90
C LEU A 27 -0.93 -18.87 7.72
N ILE A 28 -0.26 -18.55 6.61
CA ILE A 28 -0.89 -18.18 5.35
C ILE A 28 -1.83 -19.29 4.87
N ASN A 29 -1.35 -20.52 4.78
CA ASN A 29 -2.14 -21.64 4.27
C ASN A 29 -3.33 -22.00 5.17
N LYS A 30 -3.27 -21.69 6.47
CA LYS A 30 -4.38 -21.88 7.42
C LYS A 30 -5.42 -20.76 7.40
N SER A 31 -5.04 -19.56 7.00
CA SER A 31 -5.92 -18.38 7.04
C SER A 31 -6.39 -18.01 5.65
N GLN A 32 -7.46 -18.61 5.16
CA GLN A 32 -8.04 -18.33 3.84
C GLN A 32 -8.43 -16.87 3.58
N SER A 33 -8.37 -15.97 4.58
CA SER A 33 -8.84 -14.59 4.45
C SER A 33 -8.04 -13.50 5.19
N ASN A 34 -6.97 -13.83 5.91
CA ASN A 34 -6.29 -12.87 6.81
C ASN A 34 -4.78 -12.70 6.52
N PHE A 35 -4.41 -12.66 5.27
CA PHE A 35 -3.03 -12.42 4.87
C PHE A 35 -2.56 -11.02 5.19
N PRO A 36 -1.28 -10.85 5.58
CA PRO A 36 -0.61 -9.57 5.43
C PRO A 36 -0.52 -9.25 3.94
N TYR A 37 -1.03 -8.09 3.56
CA TYR A 37 -1.04 -7.60 2.19
C TYR A 37 -0.66 -6.13 2.15
N HIS A 38 -0.17 -5.74 1.00
CA HIS A 38 0.04 -4.34 0.66
C HIS A 38 -1.28 -3.72 0.19
N THR A 39 -1.57 -2.50 0.61
CA THR A 39 -2.77 -1.76 0.18
C THR A 39 -2.39 -0.60 -0.69
N LEU A 40 -3.12 -0.44 -1.78
CA LEU A 40 -2.96 0.59 -2.79
C LEU A 40 -4.28 1.30 -3.02
N VAL A 41 -4.20 2.55 -3.47
CA VAL A 41 -5.37 3.32 -3.89
C VAL A 41 -5.18 3.73 -5.34
N VAL A 42 -6.17 3.46 -6.18
CA VAL A 42 -6.16 3.88 -7.58
C VAL A 42 -7.28 4.88 -7.83
N PHE A 43 -6.92 6.04 -8.35
CA PHE A 43 -7.86 7.06 -8.78
C PHE A 43 -8.00 7.06 -10.29
N GLU A 44 -9.23 7.08 -10.79
CA GLU A 44 -9.52 7.53 -12.15
C GLU A 44 -9.64 9.05 -12.10
N ILE A 45 -8.72 9.74 -12.73
CA ILE A 45 -8.68 11.21 -12.82
C ILE A 45 -9.10 11.65 -14.21
N LYS A 46 -9.78 12.80 -14.29
CA LYS A 46 -10.09 13.47 -15.54
C LYS A 46 -9.13 14.64 -15.72
N LEU A 47 -8.38 14.62 -16.81
CA LEU A 47 -7.46 15.69 -17.17
C LEU A 47 -8.21 16.88 -17.77
N PRO A 48 -7.59 18.10 -17.82
CA PRO A 48 -8.21 19.29 -18.40
C PRO A 48 -8.66 19.10 -19.87
N ASN A 49 -7.95 18.28 -20.63
CA ASN A 49 -8.29 17.95 -22.02
C ASN A 49 -9.43 16.90 -22.16
N GLY A 50 -10.06 16.51 -21.05
CA GLY A 50 -11.15 15.54 -21.02
C GLY A 50 -10.71 14.08 -20.98
N MET A 51 -9.45 13.77 -21.21
CA MET A 51 -8.93 12.40 -21.12
C MET A 51 -9.01 11.86 -19.69
N LYS A 52 -9.20 10.55 -19.57
CA LYS A 52 -9.16 9.84 -18.30
C LYS A 52 -7.80 9.17 -18.12
N LYS A 53 -7.28 9.23 -16.91
CA LYS A 53 -6.02 8.59 -16.53
C LYS A 53 -6.18 7.88 -15.19
N MET A 54 -5.54 6.74 -15.06
CA MET A 54 -5.48 6.01 -13.80
C MET A 54 -4.20 6.40 -13.06
N LEU A 55 -4.32 6.70 -11.77
CA LEU A 55 -3.20 7.09 -10.94
C LEU A 55 -3.19 6.22 -9.68
N LEU A 56 -2.12 5.48 -9.49
CA LEU A 56 -1.91 4.64 -8.31
C LEU A 56 -1.18 5.43 -7.24
N LEU A 57 -1.70 5.39 -6.02
CA LEU A 57 -1.05 5.90 -4.82
C LEU A 57 -0.80 4.75 -3.86
N ASP A 58 0.42 4.63 -3.40
CA ASP A 58 0.79 3.70 -2.34
C ASP A 58 1.85 4.30 -1.40
N LYS A 59 2.11 3.61 -0.32
CA LYS A 59 3.17 3.97 0.62
C LYS A 59 3.95 2.74 1.03
N ASN A 60 5.21 2.76 0.63
CA ASN A 60 6.25 1.90 1.17
C ASN A 60 7.14 2.73 2.11
N ASN A 61 8.45 2.77 1.88
CA ASN A 61 9.36 3.69 2.58
C ASN A 61 9.13 5.17 2.21
N CYS A 62 8.46 5.44 1.10
CA CYS A 62 8.01 6.77 0.68
C CYS A 62 6.58 6.69 0.13
N VAL A 63 5.98 7.84 -0.13
CA VAL A 63 4.71 7.94 -0.86
C VAL A 63 5.04 7.86 -2.35
N ASN A 64 4.45 6.89 -3.01
CA ASN A 64 4.63 6.65 -4.45
C ASN A 64 3.37 7.08 -5.20
N ILE A 65 3.60 7.69 -6.36
CA ILE A 65 2.56 8.06 -7.32
C ILE A 65 2.98 7.48 -8.67
N ARG A 66 2.16 6.58 -9.20
CA ARG A 66 2.47 5.88 -10.45
C ARG A 66 1.31 5.95 -11.42
N GLU A 67 1.62 6.25 -12.68
CA GLU A 67 0.63 6.26 -13.77
C GLU A 67 0.55 4.92 -14.48
N ASN A 68 1.71 4.26 -14.64
CA ASN A 68 1.81 2.95 -15.26
C ASN A 68 1.86 1.89 -14.16
N PHE A 69 0.86 1.03 -14.11
CA PHE A 69 0.80 -0.10 -13.19
C PHE A 69 -0.04 -1.22 -13.81
N PHE A 70 0.24 -2.44 -13.38
CA PHE A 70 -0.48 -3.62 -13.84
C PHE A 70 -1.34 -4.16 -12.71
N ILE A 71 -2.60 -4.44 -13.01
CA ILE A 71 -3.48 -5.19 -12.12
C ILE A 71 -3.24 -6.68 -12.40
N ASN A 72 -2.76 -7.40 -11.40
CA ASN A 72 -2.52 -8.82 -11.54
C ASN A 72 -3.70 -9.63 -10.96
N LYS A 73 -3.83 -10.91 -11.37
CA LYS A 73 -4.91 -11.81 -10.97
C LYS A 73 -4.98 -12.13 -9.46
N PHE A 74 -3.93 -11.83 -8.72
CA PHE A 74 -3.87 -12.10 -7.28
C PHE A 74 -4.31 -10.91 -6.43
N GLN A 75 -4.66 -9.79 -7.07
CA GLN A 75 -5.13 -8.60 -6.38
C GLN A 75 -6.62 -8.70 -6.08
N GLU A 76 -7.00 -8.29 -4.87
CA GLU A 76 -8.40 -8.06 -4.54
C GLU A 76 -8.73 -6.58 -4.75
N ILE A 77 -9.80 -6.32 -5.48
CA ILE A 77 -10.18 -4.96 -5.89
C ILE A 77 -11.54 -4.61 -5.32
N LYS A 78 -11.65 -3.44 -4.74
CA LYS A 78 -12.90 -2.87 -4.26
C LYS A 78 -13.13 -1.49 -4.83
N GLU A 79 -14.19 -1.34 -5.61
CA GLU A 79 -14.59 -0.05 -6.14
C GLU A 79 -15.26 0.82 -5.08
N LEU A 80 -14.91 2.12 -5.07
CA LEU A 80 -15.53 3.15 -4.24
C LEU A 80 -15.94 4.34 -5.11
N LYS A 81 -17.20 4.74 -4.98
CA LYS A 81 -17.71 5.95 -5.66
C LYS A 81 -17.40 7.18 -4.84
N ILE A 82 -16.65 8.13 -5.41
CA ILE A 82 -16.37 9.43 -4.81
C ILE A 82 -17.51 10.38 -5.19
N LYS A 83 -18.12 11.03 -4.20
CA LYS A 83 -19.22 11.97 -4.44
C LYS A 83 -18.71 13.36 -4.82
N ASN A 84 -17.66 13.82 -4.17
CA ASN A 84 -17.09 15.15 -4.41
C ASN A 84 -16.23 15.11 -5.70
N LYS A 85 -16.72 15.78 -6.74
CA LYS A 85 -16.06 15.86 -8.05
C LYS A 85 -14.95 16.91 -8.12
N ASN A 86 -14.85 17.80 -7.11
CA ASN A 86 -13.86 18.88 -7.07
C ASN A 86 -12.56 18.50 -6.35
N LEU A 87 -12.43 17.24 -5.92
CA LEU A 87 -11.20 16.76 -5.30
C LEU A 87 -10.09 16.62 -6.33
N THR A 88 -8.94 17.19 -6.03
CA THR A 88 -7.70 16.98 -6.79
C THR A 88 -6.77 16.04 -6.04
N ILE A 89 -5.87 15.38 -6.74
CA ILE A 89 -4.85 14.52 -6.11
C ILE A 89 -4.00 15.33 -5.14
N ASN A 90 -3.60 16.56 -5.53
CA ASN A 90 -2.82 17.44 -4.65
C ASN A 90 -3.58 17.78 -3.36
N SER A 91 -4.89 18.08 -3.44
CA SER A 91 -5.68 18.37 -2.25
C SER A 91 -5.80 17.15 -1.32
N ILE A 92 -5.94 15.96 -1.89
CA ILE A 92 -5.99 14.70 -1.13
C ILE A 92 -4.65 14.44 -0.43
N LEU A 93 -3.54 14.57 -1.15
CA LEU A 93 -2.20 14.33 -0.59
C LEU A 93 -1.85 15.35 0.49
N ASN A 94 -2.10 16.65 0.26
CA ASN A 94 -1.86 17.71 1.24
C ASN A 94 -2.68 17.49 2.51
N SER A 95 -3.97 17.18 2.39
CA SER A 95 -4.83 16.89 3.54
C SER A 95 -4.38 15.62 4.28
N THR A 96 -3.96 14.59 3.54
CA THR A 96 -3.42 13.35 4.13
C THR A 96 -2.11 13.64 4.88
N GLN A 97 -1.22 14.47 4.32
CA GLN A 97 0.02 14.90 4.96
C GLN A 97 -0.24 15.70 6.24
N GLN A 98 -1.17 16.65 6.19
CA GLN A 98 -1.57 17.45 7.37
C GLN A 98 -2.10 16.55 8.50
N ARG A 99 -2.93 15.55 8.19
CA ARG A 99 -3.49 14.61 9.17
C ARG A 99 -2.44 13.69 9.79
N LEU A 100 -1.52 13.17 9.00
CA LEU A 100 -0.42 12.31 9.46
C LEU A 100 0.69 13.09 10.17
N GLY A 101 0.91 14.34 9.78
CA GLY A 101 2.08 15.13 10.10
C GLY A 101 3.30 14.68 9.27
N ASN A 102 4.25 15.60 9.04
CA ASN A 102 5.40 15.38 8.15
C ASN A 102 6.20 14.11 8.51
N LYS A 103 6.47 13.93 9.81
CA LYS A 103 7.25 12.77 10.26
C LYS A 103 6.62 11.44 9.84
N LYS A 104 5.31 11.26 10.04
CA LYS A 104 4.63 10.02 9.65
C LYS A 104 4.39 9.94 8.15
N TYR A 105 4.18 11.06 7.48
CA TYR A 105 3.93 11.08 6.04
C TYR A 105 5.14 10.59 5.25
N PHE A 106 6.36 11.01 5.63
CA PHE A 106 7.60 10.64 4.94
C PHE A 106 8.29 9.40 5.50
N ASN A 107 8.06 9.05 6.77
CA ASN A 107 8.65 7.85 7.35
C ASN A 107 7.73 6.63 7.19
N TRP A 108 8.33 5.45 7.18
CA TRP A 108 7.61 4.19 7.13
C TRP A 108 7.93 3.32 8.35
N ASN A 109 6.94 2.57 8.81
CA ASN A 109 7.08 1.58 9.86
C ASN A 109 6.00 0.51 9.68
N LEU A 110 6.40 -0.74 9.58
CA LEU A 110 5.52 -1.86 9.27
C LEU A 110 4.28 -1.95 10.18
N TYR A 111 4.40 -1.59 11.45
CA TYR A 111 3.31 -1.74 12.43
C TYR A 111 2.43 -0.51 12.63
N LYS A 112 3.01 0.67 12.51
CA LYS A 112 2.35 1.91 12.95
C LYS A 112 2.17 2.95 11.86
N ASN A 113 2.89 2.83 10.74
CA ASN A 113 2.93 3.86 9.72
C ASN A 113 3.25 3.25 8.34
N ASN A 114 2.39 2.40 7.88
CA ASN A 114 2.52 1.59 6.66
C ASN A 114 1.51 2.00 5.59
N CYS A 115 1.45 1.23 4.52
CA CYS A 115 0.48 1.40 3.44
C CYS A 115 -0.98 1.40 3.93
N GLN A 116 -1.30 0.61 4.94
CA GLN A 116 -2.66 0.51 5.48
C GLN A 116 -3.08 1.78 6.22
N GLU A 117 -2.20 2.35 7.06
CA GLU A 117 -2.46 3.63 7.73
C GLU A 117 -2.53 4.78 6.72
N PHE A 118 -1.67 4.80 5.71
CA PHE A 118 -1.72 5.78 4.64
C PHE A 118 -3.05 5.71 3.87
N THR A 119 -3.45 4.50 3.45
CA THR A 119 -4.74 4.27 2.79
C THR A 119 -5.91 4.69 3.66
N LYS A 120 -5.88 4.41 4.96
CA LYS A 120 -6.90 4.87 5.92
C LYS A 120 -7.02 6.40 5.91
N GLU A 121 -5.90 7.12 5.98
CA GLU A 121 -5.93 8.59 5.99
C GLU A 121 -6.41 9.18 4.66
N ILE A 122 -6.06 8.58 3.52
CA ILE A 122 -6.67 8.94 2.22
C ILE A 122 -8.18 8.76 2.28
N LEU A 123 -8.68 7.59 2.73
CA LEU A 123 -10.12 7.34 2.82
C LEU A 123 -10.82 8.28 3.79
N THR A 124 -10.16 8.68 4.87
CA THR A 124 -10.70 9.66 5.82
C THR A 124 -10.81 11.03 5.15
N THR A 125 -9.79 11.44 4.41
CA THR A 125 -9.78 12.71 3.67
C THR A 125 -10.91 12.81 2.64
N ILE A 126 -11.24 11.71 1.98
CA ILE A 126 -12.32 11.65 0.98
C ILE A 126 -13.67 11.16 1.56
N GLU A 127 -13.81 11.11 2.87
CA GLU A 127 -15.02 10.69 3.59
C GLU A 127 -15.51 9.27 3.23
N LYS A 128 -14.57 8.35 2.96
CA LYS A 128 -14.86 6.95 2.63
C LYS A 128 -14.39 5.96 3.69
N TYR A 129 -13.82 6.44 4.80
CA TYR A 129 -13.42 5.56 5.88
C TYR A 129 -14.63 5.13 6.73
N ASN A 130 -14.94 3.86 6.73
CA ASN A 130 -16.02 3.22 7.48
C ASN A 130 -15.63 1.80 7.88
N ASN A 131 -16.46 1.13 8.69
CA ASN A 131 -16.18 -0.22 9.18
C ASN A 131 -15.97 -1.25 8.07
N LYS A 132 -16.70 -1.15 6.95
CA LYS A 132 -16.56 -2.05 5.80
C LYS A 132 -15.22 -1.85 5.09
N ASN A 133 -14.77 -0.60 4.94
CA ASN A 133 -13.49 -0.29 4.31
C ASN A 133 -12.33 -0.54 5.28
N LYS A 134 -12.51 -0.30 6.58
CA LYS A 134 -11.57 -0.68 7.62
C LYS A 134 -11.24 -2.17 7.58
N LYS A 135 -12.24 -3.05 7.49
CA LYS A 135 -12.02 -4.50 7.36
C LYS A 135 -11.26 -4.89 6.09
N PHE A 136 -11.45 -4.14 5.01
CA PHE A 136 -10.70 -4.37 3.77
C PHE A 136 -9.25 -3.90 3.86
N ILE A 137 -8.93 -2.84 4.59
CA ILE A 137 -7.59 -2.27 4.69
C ILE A 137 -6.72 -3.01 5.69
N PHE A 138 -7.27 -3.37 6.87
CA PHE A 138 -6.47 -3.87 7.99
C PHE A 138 -6.54 -5.38 8.16
N CYS A 139 -5.36 -6.01 8.17
CA CYS A 139 -5.15 -7.43 8.51
C CYS A 139 -4.39 -7.63 9.84
N ASN A 140 -4.50 -6.72 10.76
CA ASN A 140 -3.55 -6.29 11.78
C ASN A 140 -3.13 -7.27 12.87
N LYS A 141 -3.82 -8.37 13.10
CA LYS A 141 -3.46 -9.23 14.24
C LYS A 141 -2.29 -10.16 13.93
N LEU A 142 -2.20 -10.62 12.69
CA LEU A 142 -1.21 -11.62 12.30
C LEU A 142 0.22 -11.08 12.19
N LEU A 143 0.39 -9.86 11.69
CA LEU A 143 1.73 -9.26 11.54
C LEU A 143 2.48 -9.14 12.87
N LYS A 144 1.79 -8.75 13.93
CA LYS A 144 2.40 -8.63 15.27
C LYS A 144 2.82 -9.98 15.87
N ILE A 145 2.15 -11.05 15.47
CA ILE A 145 2.46 -12.42 15.93
C ILE A 145 3.64 -13.00 15.13
N ILE A 146 3.73 -12.62 13.84
CA ILE A 146 4.68 -13.22 12.90
C ILE A 146 6.07 -12.57 13.03
N ILE A 147 6.15 -11.27 13.37
CA ILE A 147 7.41 -10.52 13.42
C ILE A 147 7.68 -10.04 14.84
N PRO A 148 8.26 -10.89 15.70
CA PRO A 148 8.35 -10.60 17.13
C PRO A 148 9.49 -9.64 17.50
N THR A 149 10.47 -9.38 16.62
CA THR A 149 11.66 -8.63 16.99
C THR A 149 11.85 -7.34 16.19
N GLU A 150 12.39 -6.30 16.83
CA GLU A 150 12.76 -5.05 16.15
C GLU A 150 13.84 -5.25 15.09
N PHE A 151 14.72 -6.24 15.28
CA PHE A 151 15.75 -6.59 14.31
C PHE A 151 15.15 -7.09 12.99
N THR A 152 14.16 -7.99 13.05
CA THR A 152 13.43 -8.46 11.87
C THR A 152 12.71 -7.31 11.16
N LEU A 153 12.13 -6.40 11.94
CA LEU A 153 11.50 -5.19 11.41
C LEU A 153 12.50 -4.31 10.65
N HIS A 154 13.69 -4.13 11.19
CA HIS A 154 14.74 -3.33 10.54
C HIS A 154 15.17 -3.93 9.20
N ILE A 155 15.37 -5.24 9.13
CA ILE A 155 15.69 -5.94 7.89
C ILE A 155 14.57 -5.78 6.85
N ILE A 156 13.31 -5.95 7.24
CA ILE A 156 12.17 -5.76 6.32
C ILE A 156 12.13 -4.31 5.79
N ASN A 157 12.40 -3.32 6.66
CA ASN A 157 12.49 -1.93 6.25
C ASN A 157 13.58 -1.72 5.19
N CYS A 158 14.79 -2.26 5.41
CA CYS A 158 15.88 -2.18 4.44
C CYS A 158 15.51 -2.84 3.10
N LEU A 159 14.84 -3.99 3.13
CA LEU A 159 14.42 -4.69 1.91
C LEU A 159 13.34 -3.92 1.14
N CYS A 160 12.41 -3.27 1.82
CA CYS A 160 11.44 -2.39 1.17
C CYS A 160 12.12 -1.21 0.46
N VAL A 161 13.18 -0.65 1.05
CA VAL A 161 13.99 0.41 0.41
C VAL A 161 14.66 -0.13 -0.85
N ILE A 162 15.32 -1.28 -0.76
CA ILE A 162 16.00 -1.92 -1.91
C ILE A 162 14.99 -2.24 -3.01
N GLN A 163 13.84 -2.81 -2.66
CA GLN A 163 12.79 -3.12 -3.64
C GLN A 163 12.30 -1.87 -4.38
N ASN A 164 12.07 -0.77 -3.69
CA ASN A 164 11.64 0.48 -4.32
C ASN A 164 12.72 1.06 -5.24
N ILE A 165 14.00 0.94 -4.88
CA ILE A 165 15.11 1.35 -5.75
C ILE A 165 15.11 0.49 -7.01
N VAL A 166 15.03 -0.82 -6.87
CA VAL A 166 15.02 -1.76 -8.01
C VAL A 166 13.81 -1.51 -8.91
N GLU A 167 12.61 -1.36 -8.34
CA GLU A 167 11.40 -1.06 -9.11
C GLU A 167 11.53 0.25 -9.88
N LYS A 168 12.09 1.29 -9.28
CA LYS A 168 12.35 2.56 -9.95
C LYS A 168 13.31 2.39 -11.14
N TYR A 169 14.41 1.67 -10.96
CA TYR A 169 15.36 1.41 -12.06
C TYR A 169 14.72 0.60 -13.20
N ILE A 170 13.91 -0.41 -12.88
CA ILE A 170 13.20 -1.20 -13.89
C ILE A 170 12.18 -0.33 -14.66
N TYR A 171 11.49 0.57 -13.98
CA TYR A 171 10.56 1.50 -14.63
C TYR A 171 11.28 2.49 -15.53
N ASP A 172 12.40 3.05 -15.08
CA ASP A 172 13.19 4.00 -15.86
C ASP A 172 13.78 3.33 -17.13
N ILE A 173 14.18 2.05 -17.05
CA ILE A 173 14.67 1.28 -18.21
C ILE A 173 13.53 1.01 -19.22
N ASN A 174 12.32 0.70 -18.76
CA ASN A 174 11.18 0.42 -19.66
C ASN A 174 10.62 1.67 -20.36
N ILE A 175 11.03 2.87 -19.97
CA ILE A 175 10.67 4.13 -20.68
C ILE A 175 11.61 4.36 -21.88
N PHE A 176 12.78 3.70 -21.93
CA PHE A 176 13.76 3.86 -23.00
C PHE A 176 13.77 2.71 -24.05
N ILE A 177 12.87 1.75 -23.95
CA ILE A 177 12.64 0.68 -24.92
C ILE A 177 11.28 0.87 -25.60
#